data_e723e96443f21701289ad01eec7dce66
#
_entry.id   e723e96443f21701289ad01eec7dce66
#
_cell.length_a   1.000
_cell.length_b   1.000
_cell.length_c   1.000
_cell.angle_alpha   90.00
_cell.angle_beta   90.00
_cell.angle_gamma   90.00
#
_symmetry.space_group_name_H-M   'P 1'
#
loop_
_entity.id
_entity.type
_entity.pdbx_description
1 polymer ?
#
loop_
_entity_poly.entity_id
_entity_poly.type
_entity_poly.pdbx_seq_one_letter_code
_entity_poly.pdbx_strand_id
1 'polypeptide(L)'
;MLRSKLVKIIFAALCGLIVGTVLFFPWEMTAEYSASKAAMAAAQKNICMSYSDIYTEGLLDRELICTGVTADLPAFSIKISEVRFDPSLIKSILSLSLRGNVYLGRGEITTVTRQKLKWTSGTAKLSVKNDMLYLDDLALSGDVTAKGYINLSMDTGKIANSDLTARFPHEFDRALQMLSTMQIINLTKVSPGEWRITR
;
A
#
# COMPACT_ATOMS: atom_id res chain seq x y z
N MET A 1 39.17 33.18 -5.15
CA MET A 1 38.97 32.23 -6.27
C MET A 1 39.03 30.76 -5.86
N LEU A 2 39.87 30.31 -4.92
CA LEU A 2 39.98 28.91 -4.46
C LEU A 2 38.68 28.40 -3.77
N ARG A 3 38.04 29.19 -2.91
CA ARG A 3 36.77 28.81 -2.20
C ARG A 3 35.63 28.42 -3.15
N SER A 4 35.49 29.12 -4.27
CA SER A 4 34.42 28.83 -5.26
C SER A 4 34.66 27.51 -6.01
N LYS A 5 35.92 27.13 -6.28
CA LYS A 5 36.22 25.83 -6.90
C LYS A 5 36.00 24.67 -5.95
N LEU A 6 36.38 24.83 -4.68
CA LEU A 6 36.21 23.82 -3.64
C LEU A 6 34.74 23.54 -3.38
N VAL A 7 33.90 24.57 -3.32
CA VAL A 7 32.43 24.42 -3.17
C VAL A 7 31.83 23.66 -4.36
N LYS A 8 32.26 23.94 -5.59
CA LYS A 8 31.81 23.23 -6.79
C LYS A 8 32.19 21.75 -6.76
N ILE A 9 33.41 21.42 -6.33
CA ILE A 9 33.89 20.04 -6.22
C ILE A 9 33.10 19.28 -5.14
N ILE A 10 32.90 19.89 -3.97
CA ILE A 10 32.10 19.29 -2.90
C ILE A 10 30.67 19.05 -3.37
N PHE A 11 30.05 20.02 -4.05
CA PHE A 11 28.72 19.90 -4.58
C PHE A 11 28.61 18.79 -5.63
N ALA A 12 29.56 18.71 -6.55
CA ALA A 12 29.62 17.65 -7.56
C ALA A 12 29.82 16.26 -6.93
N ALA A 13 30.69 16.16 -5.91
CA ALA A 13 30.90 14.91 -5.18
C ALA A 13 29.63 14.47 -4.42
N LEU A 14 28.91 15.42 -3.80
CA LEU A 14 27.68 15.17 -3.07
C LEU A 14 26.54 14.75 -4.02
N CYS A 15 26.41 15.40 -5.17
CA CYS A 15 25.50 14.99 -6.23
C CYS A 15 25.82 13.59 -6.76
N GLY A 16 27.12 13.32 -7.02
CA GLY A 16 27.59 12.00 -7.45
C GLY A 16 27.28 10.90 -6.44
N LEU A 17 27.46 11.19 -5.15
CA LEU A 17 27.15 10.25 -4.06
C LEU A 17 25.64 9.98 -3.96
N ILE A 18 24.79 11.02 -4.06
CA ILE A 18 23.33 10.86 -4.06
C ILE A 18 22.90 10.03 -5.26
N VAL A 19 23.35 10.38 -6.47
CA VAL A 19 23.02 9.63 -7.68
C VAL A 19 23.52 8.18 -7.59
N GLY A 20 24.74 7.98 -7.13
CA GLY A 20 25.30 6.65 -6.92
C GLY A 20 24.48 5.83 -5.93
N THR A 21 24.08 6.42 -4.79
CA THR A 21 23.26 5.73 -3.80
C THR A 21 21.90 5.35 -4.40
N VAL A 22 21.24 6.23 -5.14
CA VAL A 22 19.94 5.94 -5.78
C VAL A 22 20.06 4.85 -6.83
N LEU A 23 21.12 4.87 -7.65
CA LEU A 23 21.32 3.90 -8.73
C LEU A 23 21.74 2.51 -8.23
N PHE A 24 22.56 2.45 -7.17
CA PHE A 24 23.12 1.19 -6.67
C PHE A 24 22.47 0.69 -5.38
N PHE A 25 21.44 1.40 -4.89
CA PHE A 25 20.71 0.92 -3.72
C PHE A 25 19.99 -0.39 -4.04
N PRO A 26 20.09 -1.41 -3.19
CA PRO A 26 19.49 -2.72 -3.41
C PRO A 26 17.98 -2.69 -3.09
N TRP A 27 17.20 -2.04 -3.95
CA TRP A 27 15.76 -1.84 -3.76
C TRP A 27 15.00 -3.16 -3.60
N GLU A 28 15.35 -4.16 -4.38
CA GLU A 28 14.72 -5.49 -4.34
C GLU A 28 14.92 -6.16 -2.98
N MET A 29 16.16 -6.24 -2.51
CA MET A 29 16.46 -6.82 -1.19
C MET A 29 15.75 -6.08 -0.05
N THR A 30 15.68 -4.75 -0.14
CA THR A 30 15.00 -3.93 0.87
C THR A 30 13.49 -4.17 0.84
N ALA A 31 12.92 -4.32 -0.35
CA ALA A 31 11.51 -4.60 -0.55
C ALA A 31 11.14 -6.02 -0.07
N GLU A 32 11.93 -7.03 -0.42
CA GLU A 32 11.75 -8.40 0.06
C GLU A 32 11.84 -8.49 1.59
N TYR A 33 12.83 -7.82 2.18
CA TYR A 33 12.97 -7.78 3.63
C TYR A 33 11.75 -7.10 4.29
N SER A 34 11.27 -6.00 3.73
CA SER A 34 10.10 -5.29 4.22
C SER A 34 8.82 -6.11 4.06
N ALA A 35 8.64 -6.77 2.91
CA ALA A 35 7.52 -7.66 2.65
C ALA A 35 7.52 -8.87 3.58
N SER A 36 8.68 -9.48 3.81
CA SER A 36 8.85 -10.59 4.76
C SER A 36 8.49 -10.17 6.18
N LYS A 37 8.96 -9.01 6.64
CA LYS A 37 8.57 -8.46 7.95
C LYS A 37 7.07 -8.18 8.05
N ALA A 38 6.47 -7.61 7.01
CA ALA A 38 5.04 -7.37 6.97
C ALA A 38 4.24 -8.68 7.02
N ALA A 39 4.67 -9.71 6.29
CA ALA A 39 4.06 -11.03 6.32
C ALA A 39 4.17 -11.69 7.71
N MET A 40 5.33 -11.59 8.38
CA MET A 40 5.51 -12.08 9.75
C MET A 40 4.59 -11.36 10.75
N ALA A 41 4.50 -10.03 10.64
CA ALA A 41 3.62 -9.23 11.50
C ALA A 41 2.13 -9.54 11.25
N ALA A 42 1.74 -9.80 10.01
CA ALA A 42 0.41 -10.24 9.64
C ALA A 42 0.09 -11.64 10.19
N ALA A 43 1.04 -12.57 10.12
CA ALA A 43 0.89 -13.93 10.64
C ALA A 43 0.60 -13.95 12.16
N GLN A 44 1.20 -13.04 12.93
CA GLN A 44 0.89 -12.86 14.34
C GLN A 44 -0.58 -12.48 14.61
N LYS A 45 -1.28 -11.97 13.58
CA LYS A 45 -2.70 -11.58 13.63
C LYS A 45 -3.60 -12.58 12.89
N ASN A 46 -3.12 -13.80 12.63
CA ASN A 46 -3.82 -14.83 11.85
C ASN A 46 -4.14 -14.38 10.41
N ILE A 47 -3.28 -13.55 9.82
CA ILE A 47 -3.37 -13.17 8.41
C ILE A 47 -2.19 -13.81 7.68
N CYS A 48 -2.47 -14.74 6.77
CA CYS A 48 -1.44 -15.34 5.94
C CYS A 48 -1.23 -14.50 4.69
N MET A 49 -0.06 -13.87 4.57
CA MET A 49 0.32 -13.12 3.38
C MET A 49 1.39 -13.86 2.58
N SER A 50 1.25 -13.88 1.26
CA SER A 50 2.27 -14.38 0.35
C SER A 50 2.31 -13.55 -0.93
N TYR A 51 3.41 -13.64 -1.65
CA TYR A 51 3.62 -13.01 -2.94
C TYR A 51 4.45 -13.96 -3.83
N SER A 52 4.36 -13.81 -5.13
CA SER A 52 5.09 -14.67 -6.07
C SER A 52 6.48 -14.13 -6.35
N ASP A 53 6.61 -12.83 -6.61
CA ASP A 53 7.88 -12.21 -6.98
C ASP A 53 7.90 -10.71 -6.63
N ILE A 54 9.10 -10.18 -6.38
CA ILE A 54 9.35 -8.75 -6.18
C ILE A 54 10.54 -8.36 -7.05
N TYR A 55 10.35 -7.40 -7.93
CA TYR A 55 11.41 -6.89 -8.78
C TYR A 55 11.25 -5.39 -9.04
N THR A 56 12.31 -4.78 -9.57
CA THR A 56 12.30 -3.37 -9.95
C THR A 56 12.35 -3.21 -11.46
N GLU A 57 11.57 -2.28 -11.99
CA GLU A 57 11.58 -1.92 -13.40
C GLU A 57 12.00 -0.45 -13.56
N GLY A 58 12.67 -0.14 -14.66
CA GLY A 58 13.19 1.22 -14.94
C GLY A 58 14.57 1.48 -14.37
N LEU A 59 15.30 2.43 -14.96
CA LEU A 59 16.66 2.79 -14.59
C LEU A 59 16.71 4.04 -13.71
N LEU A 60 15.95 5.06 -14.06
CA LEU A 60 15.87 6.35 -13.35
C LEU A 60 14.54 6.51 -12.61
N ASP A 61 13.45 6.13 -13.23
CA ASP A 61 12.11 6.07 -12.62
C ASP A 61 11.85 4.60 -12.22
N ARG A 62 12.47 4.19 -11.12
CA ARG A 62 12.36 2.80 -10.64
C ARG A 62 11.03 2.57 -9.98
N GLU A 63 10.22 1.75 -10.60
CA GLU A 63 9.02 1.19 -10.01
C GLU A 63 9.35 -0.13 -9.30
N LEU A 64 8.83 -0.31 -8.10
CA LEU A 64 8.86 -1.57 -7.40
C LEU A 64 7.58 -2.34 -7.72
N ILE A 65 7.72 -3.53 -8.25
CA ILE A 65 6.61 -4.37 -8.69
C ILE A 65 6.58 -5.63 -7.84
N CYS A 66 5.44 -5.89 -7.22
CA CYS A 66 5.16 -7.10 -6.47
C CYS A 66 4.01 -7.85 -7.13
N THR A 67 4.23 -9.10 -7.54
CA THR A 67 3.23 -9.89 -8.27
C THR A 67 2.65 -11.00 -7.40
N GLY A 68 1.41 -11.41 -7.73
CA GLY A 68 0.76 -12.55 -7.12
C GLY A 68 0.54 -12.40 -5.61
N VAL A 69 0.24 -11.19 -5.16
CA VAL A 69 0.00 -10.92 -3.73
C VAL A 69 -1.28 -11.58 -3.28
N THR A 70 -1.20 -12.37 -2.22
CA THR A 70 -2.37 -12.97 -1.57
C THR A 70 -2.38 -12.64 -0.09
N ALA A 71 -3.57 -12.42 0.46
CA ALA A 71 -3.77 -12.24 1.88
C ALA A 71 -5.01 -13.02 2.31
N ASP A 72 -4.79 -14.06 3.10
CA ASP A 72 -5.86 -14.90 3.65
C ASP A 72 -6.18 -14.45 5.07
N LEU A 73 -7.39 -13.97 5.26
CA LEU A 73 -7.97 -13.57 6.53
C LEU A 73 -9.05 -14.58 6.95
N PRO A 74 -9.42 -14.67 8.24
CA PRO A 74 -10.41 -15.64 8.70
C PRO A 74 -11.78 -15.57 7.98
N ALA A 75 -12.16 -14.38 7.50
CA ALA A 75 -13.46 -14.13 6.86
C ALA A 75 -13.39 -14.04 5.32
N PHE A 76 -12.23 -13.80 4.74
CA PHE A 76 -12.08 -13.61 3.30
C PHE A 76 -10.63 -13.78 2.85
N SER A 77 -10.44 -14.10 1.59
CA SER A 77 -9.14 -14.12 0.91
C SER A 77 -9.08 -13.02 -0.13
N ILE A 78 -7.98 -12.29 -0.15
CA ILE A 78 -7.70 -11.23 -1.13
C ILE A 78 -6.59 -11.74 -2.05
N LYS A 79 -6.78 -11.57 -3.35
CA LYS A 79 -5.75 -11.84 -4.36
C LYS A 79 -5.58 -10.61 -5.23
N ILE A 80 -4.35 -10.19 -5.43
CA ILE A 80 -3.99 -9.04 -6.27
C ILE A 80 -2.97 -9.53 -7.28
N SER A 81 -3.23 -9.32 -8.56
CA SER A 81 -2.31 -9.77 -9.61
C SER A 81 -0.96 -9.08 -9.52
N GLU A 82 -0.99 -7.78 -9.22
CA GLU A 82 0.19 -6.94 -9.21
C GLU A 82 -0.03 -5.70 -8.34
N VAL A 83 0.99 -5.34 -7.61
CA VAL A 83 1.07 -4.08 -6.86
C VAL A 83 2.32 -3.36 -7.34
N ARG A 84 2.17 -2.16 -7.89
CA ARG A 84 3.28 -1.30 -8.30
C ARG A 84 3.41 -0.13 -7.34
N PHE A 85 4.62 0.16 -6.96
CA PHE A 85 4.97 1.34 -6.19
C PHE A 85 5.95 2.20 -6.98
N ASP A 86 5.53 3.41 -7.30
CA ASP A 86 6.34 4.44 -7.96
C ASP A 86 6.82 5.45 -6.91
N PRO A 87 8.09 5.34 -6.45
CA PRO A 87 8.64 6.24 -5.44
C PRO A 87 8.93 7.62 -6.02
N SER A 88 8.37 8.65 -5.46
CA SER A 88 8.71 10.04 -5.78
C SER A 88 10.02 10.45 -5.10
N LEU A 89 11.17 10.06 -5.65
CA LEU A 89 12.49 10.23 -5.03
C LEU A 89 12.78 11.68 -4.62
N ILE A 90 12.55 12.64 -5.50
CA ILE A 90 12.78 14.07 -5.22
C ILE A 90 11.92 14.54 -4.05
N LYS A 91 10.63 14.21 -4.05
CA LYS A 91 9.72 14.58 -2.95
C LYS A 91 10.10 13.88 -1.65
N SER A 92 10.56 12.63 -1.72
CA SER A 92 10.98 11.84 -0.56
C SER A 92 12.21 12.45 0.11
N ILE A 93 13.22 12.85 -0.66
CA ILE A 93 14.44 13.49 -0.17
C ILE A 93 14.10 14.85 0.45
N LEU A 94 13.33 15.69 -0.25
CA LEU A 94 12.98 17.04 0.24
C LEU A 94 12.13 17.02 1.53
N SER A 95 11.28 16.01 1.70
CA SER A 95 10.39 15.89 2.86
C SER A 95 10.91 14.97 3.96
N LEU A 96 12.09 14.35 3.78
CA LEU A 96 12.63 13.31 4.67
C LEU A 96 11.57 12.23 5.00
N SER A 97 10.76 11.88 4.03
CA SER A 97 9.70 10.89 4.17
C SER A 97 9.53 10.13 2.86
N LEU A 98 9.39 8.80 2.92
CA LEU A 98 9.11 8.02 1.72
C LEU A 98 7.74 8.43 1.16
N ARG A 99 7.70 8.79 -0.12
CA ARG A 99 6.47 9.16 -0.83
C ARG A 99 6.44 8.52 -2.19
N GLY A 100 5.25 8.13 -2.64
CA GLY A 100 5.06 7.57 -3.97
C GLY A 100 3.60 7.29 -4.27
N ASN A 101 3.37 6.81 -5.47
CA ASN A 101 2.07 6.34 -5.90
C ASN A 101 2.04 4.82 -5.84
N VAL A 102 0.91 4.26 -5.41
CA VAL A 102 0.65 2.82 -5.42
C VAL A 102 -0.42 2.56 -6.47
N TYR A 103 -0.17 1.61 -7.34
CA TYR A 103 -1.11 1.13 -8.33
C TYR A 103 -1.41 -0.34 -8.04
N LEU A 104 -2.68 -0.67 -7.91
CA LEU A 104 -3.17 -2.01 -7.73
C LEU A 104 -3.70 -2.52 -9.07
N GLY A 105 -3.17 -3.63 -9.52
CA GLY A 105 -3.70 -4.36 -10.66
C GLY A 105 -5.05 -5.01 -10.35
N ARG A 106 -5.48 -5.89 -11.22
CA ARG A 106 -6.71 -6.67 -11.02
C ARG A 106 -6.61 -7.49 -9.76
N GLY A 107 -7.73 -7.57 -9.04
CA GLY A 107 -7.78 -8.43 -7.88
C GLY A 107 -9.18 -8.94 -7.59
N GLU A 108 -9.25 -9.84 -6.64
CA GLU A 108 -10.51 -10.42 -6.17
C GLU A 108 -10.50 -10.58 -4.65
N ILE A 109 -11.66 -10.40 -4.06
CA ILE A 109 -11.96 -10.79 -2.68
C ILE A 109 -12.87 -12.01 -2.77
N THR A 110 -12.49 -13.10 -2.13
CA THR A 110 -13.31 -14.31 -2.00
C THR A 110 -13.74 -14.44 -0.56
N THR A 111 -15.04 -14.48 -0.30
CA THR A 111 -15.60 -14.70 1.03
C THR A 111 -15.62 -16.20 1.40
N VAL A 112 -15.83 -16.53 2.68
CA VAL A 112 -16.02 -17.92 3.14
C VAL A 112 -17.20 -18.61 2.45
N THR A 113 -18.20 -17.85 1.99
CA THR A 113 -19.34 -18.35 1.21
C THR A 113 -19.01 -18.54 -0.28
N ARG A 114 -17.74 -18.41 -0.66
CA ARG A 114 -17.23 -18.50 -2.04
C ARG A 114 -17.78 -17.44 -3.00
N GLN A 115 -18.37 -16.40 -2.49
CA GLN A 115 -18.72 -15.23 -3.30
C GLN A 115 -17.47 -14.48 -3.68
N LYS A 116 -17.37 -14.04 -4.93
CA LYS A 116 -16.22 -13.33 -5.48
C LYS A 116 -16.59 -11.91 -5.86
N LEU A 117 -15.78 -10.98 -5.41
CA LEU A 117 -15.82 -9.57 -5.78
C LEU A 117 -14.53 -9.21 -6.48
N LYS A 118 -14.62 -8.59 -7.62
CA LYS A 118 -13.46 -8.24 -8.43
C LYS A 118 -13.30 -6.74 -8.54
N TRP A 119 -12.07 -6.27 -8.61
CA TRP A 119 -11.76 -4.95 -9.07
C TRP A 119 -10.81 -5.01 -10.26
N THR A 120 -10.85 -3.99 -11.09
CA THR A 120 -10.05 -3.90 -12.31
C THR A 120 -8.77 -3.12 -12.09
N SER A 121 -8.81 -2.11 -11.23
CA SER A 121 -7.67 -1.26 -10.90
C SER A 121 -7.88 -0.56 -9.57
N GLY A 122 -6.79 -0.15 -8.97
CA GLY A 122 -6.77 0.69 -7.79
C GLY A 122 -5.59 1.64 -7.81
N THR A 123 -5.72 2.76 -7.12
CA THR A 123 -4.66 3.74 -6.94
C THR A 123 -4.68 4.27 -5.52
N ALA A 124 -3.53 4.63 -4.99
CA ALA A 124 -3.40 5.35 -3.74
C ALA A 124 -2.11 6.17 -3.75
N LYS A 125 -2.05 7.22 -2.94
CA LYS A 125 -0.81 7.92 -2.62
C LYS A 125 -0.27 7.39 -1.30
N LEU A 126 0.95 6.90 -1.32
CA LEU A 126 1.61 6.39 -0.14
C LEU A 126 2.58 7.43 0.40
N SER A 127 2.54 7.67 1.71
CA SER A 127 3.60 8.36 2.41
C SER A 127 3.91 7.70 3.75
N VAL A 128 5.20 7.66 4.11
CA VAL A 128 5.67 7.13 5.39
C VAL A 128 6.39 8.22 6.13
N LYS A 129 5.92 8.56 7.32
CA LYS A 129 6.50 9.58 8.19
C LYS A 129 6.21 9.27 9.65
N ASN A 130 7.22 9.39 10.53
CA ASN A 130 7.07 9.21 11.98
C ASN A 130 6.37 7.89 12.36
N ASP A 131 6.83 6.78 11.81
CA ASP A 131 6.29 5.43 12.03
C ASP A 131 4.80 5.27 11.67
N MET A 132 4.30 6.19 10.86
CA MET A 132 2.96 6.16 10.29
C MET A 132 3.02 5.98 8.78
N LEU A 133 2.22 5.04 8.28
CA LEU A 133 1.97 4.84 6.86
C LEU A 133 0.61 5.47 6.53
N TYR A 134 0.63 6.40 5.59
CA TYR A 134 -0.55 7.09 5.08
C TYR A 134 -0.84 6.57 3.67
N LEU A 135 -2.05 6.11 3.46
CA LEU A 135 -2.61 5.78 2.15
C LEU A 135 -3.72 6.78 1.87
N ASP A 136 -3.37 7.83 1.15
CA ASP A 136 -4.28 8.92 0.77
C ASP A 136 -4.81 8.70 -0.65
N ASP A 137 -5.93 9.34 -0.98
CA ASP A 137 -6.56 9.29 -2.31
C ASP A 137 -6.78 7.86 -2.83
N LEU A 138 -7.03 6.91 -1.90
CA LEU A 138 -7.32 5.53 -2.27
C LEU A 138 -8.57 5.50 -3.14
N ALA A 139 -8.46 4.86 -4.29
CA ALA A 139 -9.56 4.65 -5.22
C ALA A 139 -9.48 3.23 -5.81
N LEU A 140 -10.57 2.48 -5.71
CA LEU A 140 -10.75 1.18 -6.35
C LEU A 140 -11.89 1.27 -7.36
N SER A 141 -11.76 0.54 -8.47
CA SER A 141 -12.75 0.49 -9.56
C SER A 141 -13.02 -0.96 -9.97
N GLY A 142 -14.29 -1.33 -10.09
CA GLY A 142 -14.74 -2.69 -10.45
C GLY A 142 -16.09 -3.00 -9.85
N ASP A 143 -16.34 -4.28 -9.53
CA ASP A 143 -17.54 -4.71 -8.78
C ASP A 143 -17.58 -4.08 -7.39
N VAL A 144 -16.38 -3.87 -6.82
CA VAL A 144 -16.17 -3.06 -5.62
C VAL A 144 -15.57 -1.72 -6.06
N THR A 145 -16.18 -0.65 -5.59
CA THR A 145 -15.57 0.68 -5.68
C THR A 145 -15.31 1.19 -4.27
N ALA A 146 -14.16 1.79 -4.05
CA ALA A 146 -13.81 2.38 -2.77
C ALA A 146 -13.08 3.71 -2.98
N LYS A 147 -13.31 4.66 -2.07
CA LYS A 147 -12.62 5.96 -2.08
C LYS A 147 -12.40 6.42 -0.65
N GLY A 148 -11.24 7.02 -0.39
CA GLY A 148 -10.92 7.59 0.91
C GLY A 148 -9.46 7.49 1.28
N TYR A 149 -9.18 7.36 2.58
CA TYR A 149 -7.84 7.22 3.10
C TYR A 149 -7.77 6.22 4.26
N ILE A 150 -6.57 5.68 4.49
CA ILE A 150 -6.26 4.80 5.62
C ILE A 150 -4.88 5.16 6.15
N ASN A 151 -4.79 5.41 7.46
CA ASN A 151 -3.54 5.64 8.16
C ASN A 151 -3.24 4.45 9.09
N LEU A 152 -2.05 3.89 8.98
CA LEU A 152 -1.61 2.72 9.73
C LEU A 152 -0.41 3.09 10.61
N SER A 153 -0.43 2.69 11.86
CA SER A 153 0.76 2.73 12.71
C SER A 153 1.66 1.56 12.34
N MET A 154 2.90 1.82 11.97
CA MET A 154 3.87 0.79 11.60
C MET A 154 4.33 -0.02 12.80
N ASP A 155 4.43 0.60 13.98
CA ASP A 155 4.81 -0.07 15.23
C ASP A 155 3.80 -1.12 15.68
N THR A 156 2.52 -0.74 15.66
CA THR A 156 1.44 -1.61 16.16
C THR A 156 0.75 -2.38 15.05
N GLY A 157 0.95 -1.98 13.79
CA GLY A 157 0.23 -2.49 12.62
C GLY A 157 -1.29 -2.30 12.72
N LYS A 158 -1.75 -1.32 13.52
CA LYS A 158 -3.18 -1.01 13.67
C LYS A 158 -3.55 0.19 12.81
N ILE A 159 -4.80 0.19 12.35
CA ILE A 159 -5.36 1.39 11.73
C ILE A 159 -5.44 2.47 12.80
N ALA A 160 -4.79 3.59 12.58
CA ALA A 160 -4.80 4.74 13.49
C ALA A 160 -5.98 5.66 13.19
N ASN A 161 -6.24 5.89 11.90
CA ASN A 161 -7.36 6.68 11.42
C ASN A 161 -7.74 6.21 10.01
N SER A 162 -9.01 6.25 9.67
CA SER A 162 -9.50 5.92 8.33
C SER A 162 -10.83 6.59 8.06
N ASP A 163 -11.04 6.97 6.81
CA ASP A 163 -12.34 7.33 6.28
C ASP A 163 -12.41 6.80 4.84
N LEU A 164 -13.02 5.64 4.70
CA LEU A 164 -13.14 4.93 3.44
C LEU A 164 -14.61 4.67 3.17
N THR A 165 -15.11 5.16 2.05
CA THR A 165 -16.44 4.81 1.53
C THR A 165 -16.29 3.75 0.46
N ALA A 166 -16.97 2.63 0.63
CA ALA A 166 -16.92 1.52 -0.30
C ALA A 166 -18.33 1.11 -0.74
N ARG A 167 -18.47 0.81 -2.02
CA ARG A 167 -19.70 0.27 -2.60
C ARG A 167 -19.49 -1.18 -2.99
N PHE A 168 -20.46 -1.99 -2.60
CA PHE A 168 -20.49 -3.44 -2.85
C PHE A 168 -21.84 -3.81 -3.50
N PRO A 169 -21.90 -4.91 -4.26
CA PRO A 169 -23.18 -5.48 -4.67
C PRO A 169 -24.06 -5.78 -3.45
N HIS A 170 -25.36 -5.59 -3.57
CA HIS A 170 -26.34 -5.76 -2.48
C HIS A 170 -26.29 -7.14 -1.79
N GLU A 171 -25.85 -8.15 -2.52
CA GLU A 171 -25.69 -9.51 -2.01
C GLU A 171 -24.74 -9.60 -0.81
N PHE A 172 -23.80 -8.63 -0.71
CA PHE A 172 -22.79 -8.56 0.35
C PHE A 172 -23.26 -7.80 1.59
N ASP A 173 -24.36 -7.08 1.53
CA ASP A 173 -24.87 -6.30 2.66
C ASP A 173 -25.00 -7.14 3.92
N ARG A 174 -25.50 -8.38 3.80
CA ARG A 174 -25.66 -9.29 4.94
C ARG A 174 -24.31 -9.72 5.54
N ALA A 175 -23.34 -10.02 4.69
CA ALA A 175 -21.99 -10.41 5.15
C ALA A 175 -21.28 -9.24 5.82
N LEU A 176 -21.40 -8.04 5.26
CA LEU A 176 -20.81 -6.81 5.83
C LEU A 176 -21.50 -6.42 7.15
N GLN A 177 -22.80 -6.64 7.26
CA GLN A 177 -23.51 -6.44 8.51
C GLN A 177 -23.05 -7.41 9.60
N MET A 178 -22.77 -8.67 9.27
CA MET A 178 -22.16 -9.61 10.21
C MET A 178 -20.76 -9.17 10.64
N LEU A 179 -19.93 -8.69 9.69
CA LEU A 179 -18.61 -8.16 10.02
C LEU A 179 -18.66 -6.92 10.91
N SER A 180 -19.66 -6.05 10.73
CA SER A 180 -19.85 -4.88 11.58
C SER A 180 -20.16 -5.25 13.03
N THR A 181 -20.86 -6.36 13.26
CA THR A 181 -21.18 -6.85 14.61
C THR A 181 -19.97 -7.47 15.31
N MET A 182 -18.96 -7.92 14.57
CA MET A 182 -17.72 -8.48 15.14
C MET A 182 -16.76 -7.41 15.70
N GLN A 183 -17.06 -6.13 15.51
CA GLN A 183 -16.26 -4.97 16.00
C GLN A 183 -14.76 -4.99 15.59
N ILE A 184 -14.42 -5.75 14.56
CA ILE A 184 -13.03 -5.80 14.03
C ILE A 184 -12.69 -4.47 13.36
N ILE A 185 -13.68 -3.87 12.69
CA ILE A 185 -13.61 -2.59 11.98
C ILE A 185 -14.94 -1.87 12.19
N ASN A 186 -14.90 -0.55 12.41
CA ASN A 186 -16.15 0.24 12.47
C ASN A 186 -16.73 0.39 11.08
N LEU A 187 -17.66 -0.48 10.75
CA LEU A 187 -18.40 -0.49 9.49
C LEU A 187 -19.79 0.10 9.72
N THR A 188 -20.07 1.22 9.06
CA THR A 188 -21.39 1.87 9.12
C THR A 188 -22.03 1.81 7.74
N LYS A 189 -23.25 1.26 7.66
CA LYS A 189 -24.02 1.26 6.43
C LYS A 189 -24.55 2.67 6.16
N VAL A 190 -24.21 3.26 5.03
CA VAL A 190 -24.66 4.59 4.60
C VAL A 190 -25.93 4.48 3.77
N SER A 191 -25.92 3.57 2.80
CA SER A 191 -27.06 3.29 1.92
C SER A 191 -27.02 1.82 1.47
N PRO A 192 -28.04 1.29 0.80
CA PRO A 192 -27.98 -0.06 0.24
C PRO A 192 -26.74 -0.25 -0.65
N GLY A 193 -25.88 -1.22 -0.30
CA GLY A 193 -24.61 -1.46 -0.99
C GLY A 193 -23.49 -0.47 -0.70
N GLU A 194 -23.71 0.58 0.09
CA GLU A 194 -22.70 1.58 0.41
C GLU A 194 -22.34 1.55 1.90
N TRP A 195 -21.07 1.39 2.18
CA TRP A 195 -20.53 1.23 3.52
C TRP A 195 -19.41 2.21 3.77
N ARG A 196 -19.35 2.77 4.97
CA ARG A 196 -18.29 3.63 5.44
C ARG A 196 -17.48 2.92 6.51
N ILE A 197 -16.16 2.94 6.32
CA ILE A 197 -15.19 2.36 7.24
C ILE A 197 -14.50 3.53 7.92
N THR A 198 -14.74 3.67 9.22
CA THR A 198 -14.14 4.76 10.02
C THR A 198 -13.44 4.20 11.24
N ARG A 199 -12.35 4.85 11.62
CA ARG A 199 -11.68 4.67 12.89
C ARG A 199 -11.11 5.98 13.38
#